data_f89d0c38f46211956f542bded2daec17
#
_entry.id   f89d0c38f46211956f542bded2daec17
#
_cell.length_a   1.000
_cell.length_b   1.000
_cell.length_c   1.000
_cell.angle_alpha   90.00
_cell.angle_beta   90.00
_cell.angle_gamma   90.00
#
_symmetry.space_group_name_H-M   'P 1'
#
loop_
_entity.id
_entity.type
_entity.pdbx_description
1 polymer ?
#
loop_
_entity_poly.entity_id
_entity_poly.type
_entity_poly.pdbx_seq_one_letter_code
_entity_poly.pdbx_strand_id
1 'polypeptide(L)'
;AGKRVVVIGSGATAVTLVPAMAETAEHVVMLQRSPTYVVARPDHDAFAAFLRKILPEKVAYYLTRKKNIFGQNYIYKLTRKDPEKVKEKLLSGVRMALGREYDVERHFTPSYNPWDERLCLVPNGDLFKTIRKGKVSVLTETIDRFTADGILLKTGEELRADIVVTATGLNLVTLIASIAASSSPVLGTPFKIIVSLTRPFSSMKA
;
A
#
# COMPACT_ATOMS: atom_id res chain seq x y z
N ALA A 1 13.78 16.41 -5.93
CA ALA A 1 14.42 15.37 -6.75
C ALA A 1 15.71 14.89 -6.09
N GLY A 2 16.11 13.62 -6.33
CA GLY A 2 17.39 13.09 -5.86
C GLY A 2 17.51 12.91 -4.34
N LYS A 3 16.40 12.71 -3.63
CA LYS A 3 16.38 12.46 -2.19
C LYS A 3 16.15 10.98 -1.90
N ARG A 4 16.75 10.48 -0.80
CA ARG A 4 16.46 9.16 -0.26
C ARG A 4 15.24 9.26 0.64
N VAL A 5 14.24 8.44 0.34
CA VAL A 5 12.94 8.48 1.02
C VAL A 5 12.67 7.16 1.71
N VAL A 6 12.23 7.20 2.95
CA VAL A 6 11.69 6.04 3.66
C VAL A 6 10.20 6.23 3.87
N VAL A 7 9.39 5.30 3.35
CA VAL A 7 7.94 5.25 3.56
C VAL A 7 7.62 4.15 4.57
N ILE A 8 7.10 4.53 5.72
CA ILE A 8 6.76 3.58 6.81
C ILE A 8 5.32 3.12 6.62
N GLY A 9 5.14 1.83 6.38
CA GLY A 9 3.83 1.17 6.22
C GLY A 9 3.76 0.27 5.00
N SER A 10 2.75 -0.62 4.98
CA SER A 10 2.47 -1.57 3.89
C SER A 10 1.01 -1.50 3.41
N GLY A 11 0.25 -0.50 3.86
CA GLY A 11 -1.15 -0.32 3.49
C GLY A 11 -1.35 0.32 2.11
N ALA A 12 -2.61 0.55 1.74
CA ALA A 12 -2.99 1.13 0.45
C ALA A 12 -2.26 2.45 0.15
N THR A 13 -2.09 3.32 1.16
CA THR A 13 -1.36 4.58 1.02
C THR A 13 0.11 4.34 0.66
N ALA A 14 0.80 3.43 1.36
CA ALA A 14 2.20 3.14 1.10
C ALA A 14 2.41 2.57 -0.30
N VAL A 15 1.62 1.54 -0.70
CA VAL A 15 1.80 0.87 -2.00
C VAL A 15 1.49 1.76 -3.21
N THR A 16 0.71 2.84 -3.03
CA THR A 16 0.46 3.83 -4.08
C THR A 16 1.47 4.98 -4.06
N LEU A 17 1.92 5.38 -2.87
CA LEU A 17 2.83 6.50 -2.71
C LEU A 17 4.26 6.14 -3.13
N VAL A 18 4.72 4.93 -2.79
CA VAL A 18 6.08 4.45 -3.08
C VAL A 18 6.42 4.54 -4.58
N PRO A 19 5.64 3.99 -5.52
CA PRO A 19 5.97 4.12 -6.94
C PRO A 19 5.93 5.55 -7.45
N ALA A 20 5.00 6.39 -6.97
CA ALA A 20 4.91 7.79 -7.34
C ALA A 20 6.13 8.59 -6.86
N MET A 21 6.60 8.34 -5.64
CA MET A 21 7.81 9.01 -5.12
C MET A 21 9.08 8.52 -5.83
N ALA A 22 9.13 7.27 -6.26
CA ALA A 22 10.27 6.70 -6.98
C ALA A 22 10.52 7.34 -8.36
N GLU A 23 9.57 8.10 -8.90
CA GLU A 23 9.76 8.85 -10.16
C GLU A 23 10.80 9.96 -10.00
N THR A 24 10.82 10.63 -8.83
CA THR A 24 11.66 11.82 -8.57
C THR A 24 12.72 11.60 -7.50
N ALA A 25 12.55 10.61 -6.63
CA ALA A 25 13.50 10.26 -5.59
C ALA A 25 14.75 9.58 -6.19
N GLU A 26 15.86 9.65 -5.49
CA GLU A 26 17.06 8.85 -5.78
C GLU A 26 16.75 7.36 -5.53
N HIS A 27 16.23 7.07 -4.34
CA HIS A 27 15.81 5.74 -3.92
C HIS A 27 14.68 5.84 -2.89
N VAL A 28 13.74 4.90 -2.93
CA VAL A 28 12.63 4.81 -1.96
C VAL A 28 12.70 3.47 -1.24
N VAL A 29 12.71 3.51 0.10
CA VAL A 29 12.60 2.33 0.94
C VAL A 29 11.18 2.24 1.50
N MET A 30 10.46 1.17 1.20
CA MET A 30 9.21 0.82 1.86
C MET A 30 9.52 0.01 3.11
N LEU A 31 9.44 0.64 4.28
CA LEU A 31 9.69 -0.01 5.57
C LEU A 31 8.36 -0.49 6.17
N GLN A 32 8.22 -1.78 6.38
CA GLN A 32 7.03 -2.39 6.95
C GLN A 32 7.37 -3.26 8.15
N ARG A 33 6.47 -3.31 9.14
CA ARG A 33 6.58 -4.22 10.29
C ARG A 33 6.17 -5.65 9.93
N SER A 34 5.13 -5.77 9.11
CA SER A 34 4.57 -7.04 8.63
C SER A 34 4.11 -6.90 7.19
N PRO A 35 4.23 -7.96 6.38
CA PRO A 35 3.76 -7.96 5.00
C PRO A 35 2.24 -7.76 4.89
N THR A 36 1.81 -7.31 3.72
CA THR A 36 0.39 -7.19 3.34
C THR A 36 0.21 -7.86 1.97
N TYR A 37 -0.95 -8.46 1.71
CA TYR A 37 -1.26 -8.94 0.37
C TYR A 37 -1.33 -7.79 -0.61
N VAL A 38 -0.56 -7.89 -1.70
CA VAL A 38 -0.53 -6.89 -2.77
C VAL A 38 -0.84 -7.56 -4.09
N VAL A 39 -1.81 -7.03 -4.81
CA VAL A 39 -2.30 -7.59 -6.07
C VAL A 39 -2.20 -6.55 -7.18
N ALA A 40 -1.51 -6.90 -8.26
CA ALA A 40 -1.51 -6.10 -9.48
C ALA A 40 -2.85 -6.26 -10.20
N ARG A 41 -3.49 -5.15 -10.54
CA ARG A 41 -4.72 -5.13 -11.33
C ARG A 41 -4.65 -4.03 -12.38
N PRO A 42 -5.14 -4.29 -13.61
CA PRO A 42 -5.27 -3.23 -14.60
C PRO A 42 -6.12 -2.07 -14.07
N ASP A 43 -5.71 -0.85 -14.34
CA ASP A 43 -6.43 0.38 -14.00
C ASP A 43 -7.68 0.58 -14.87
N HIS A 44 -7.67 0.00 -16.08
CA HIS A 44 -8.78 0.06 -17.03
C HIS A 44 -9.54 -1.27 -17.11
N ASP A 45 -10.87 -1.20 -17.06
CA ASP A 45 -11.76 -2.34 -17.32
C ASP A 45 -12.09 -2.39 -18.82
N ALA A 46 -11.37 -3.26 -19.56
CA ALA A 46 -11.57 -3.45 -21.00
C ALA A 46 -13.01 -3.87 -21.36
N PHE A 47 -13.68 -4.65 -20.47
CA PHE A 47 -15.06 -5.02 -20.65
C PHE A 47 -15.99 -3.81 -20.56
N ALA A 48 -15.77 -2.94 -19.57
CA ALA A 48 -16.53 -1.70 -19.44
C ALA A 48 -16.30 -0.77 -20.66
N ALA A 49 -15.05 -0.66 -21.13
CA ALA A 49 -14.73 0.12 -22.32
C ALA A 49 -15.41 -0.42 -23.58
N PHE A 50 -15.45 -1.75 -23.74
CA PHE A 50 -16.16 -2.39 -24.85
C PHE A 50 -17.68 -2.14 -24.79
N LEU A 51 -18.30 -2.33 -23.63
CA LEU A 51 -19.74 -2.11 -23.48
C LEU A 51 -20.14 -0.66 -23.77
N ARG A 52 -19.33 0.31 -23.36
CA ARG A 52 -19.60 1.75 -23.64
C ARG A 52 -19.56 2.10 -25.13
N LYS A 53 -18.90 1.28 -25.97
CA LYS A 53 -18.86 1.50 -27.42
C LYS A 53 -20.13 1.01 -28.13
N ILE A 54 -20.82 0.02 -27.56
CA ILE A 54 -21.94 -0.66 -28.23
C ILE A 54 -23.28 -0.48 -27.57
N LEU A 55 -23.31 -0.02 -26.31
CA LEU A 55 -24.54 0.12 -25.52
C LEU A 55 -24.68 1.54 -24.95
N PRO A 56 -25.92 2.00 -24.72
CA PRO A 56 -26.17 3.24 -23.98
C PRO A 56 -25.47 3.22 -22.61
N GLU A 57 -24.97 4.36 -22.18
CA GLU A 57 -24.14 4.49 -20.97
C GLU A 57 -24.75 3.85 -19.73
N LYS A 58 -26.05 4.07 -19.49
CA LYS A 58 -26.77 3.51 -18.33
C LYS A 58 -26.76 1.97 -18.34
N VAL A 59 -26.93 1.36 -19.51
CA VAL A 59 -26.92 -0.11 -19.67
C VAL A 59 -25.51 -0.67 -19.48
N ALA A 60 -24.54 -0.05 -20.12
CA ALA A 60 -23.13 -0.42 -19.99
C ALA A 60 -22.67 -0.34 -18.52
N TYR A 61 -23.04 0.73 -17.82
CA TYR A 61 -22.77 0.90 -16.38
C TYR A 61 -23.43 -0.21 -15.54
N TYR A 62 -24.72 -0.47 -15.76
CA TYR A 62 -25.45 -1.50 -15.01
C TYR A 62 -24.83 -2.89 -15.17
N LEU A 63 -24.53 -3.30 -16.40
CA LEU A 63 -23.91 -4.60 -16.70
C LEU A 63 -22.51 -4.71 -16.10
N THR A 64 -21.68 -3.68 -16.24
CA THR A 64 -20.34 -3.63 -15.64
C THR A 64 -20.41 -3.73 -14.12
N ARG A 65 -21.33 -2.99 -13.49
CA ARG A 65 -21.53 -3.03 -12.03
C ARG A 65 -21.96 -4.43 -11.58
N LYS A 66 -22.91 -5.06 -12.26
CA LYS A 66 -23.37 -6.43 -11.93
C LYS A 66 -22.23 -7.44 -12.06
N LYS A 67 -21.47 -7.40 -13.17
CA LYS A 67 -20.28 -8.23 -13.35
C LYS A 67 -19.29 -8.08 -12.20
N ASN A 68 -18.99 -6.84 -11.81
CA ASN A 68 -18.00 -6.56 -10.77
C ASN A 68 -18.47 -7.04 -9.39
N ILE A 69 -19.76 -6.79 -9.03
CA ILE A 69 -20.34 -7.28 -7.76
C ILE A 69 -20.32 -8.81 -7.72
N PHE A 70 -20.76 -9.46 -8.80
CA PHE A 70 -20.78 -10.93 -8.85
C PHE A 70 -19.35 -11.51 -8.76
N GLY A 71 -18.41 -10.95 -9.52
CA GLY A 71 -17.01 -11.38 -9.51
C GLY A 71 -16.35 -11.22 -8.14
N GLN A 72 -16.57 -10.09 -7.47
CA GLN A 72 -16.04 -9.87 -6.11
C GLN A 72 -16.65 -10.84 -5.10
N ASN A 73 -17.96 -11.04 -5.14
CA ASN A 73 -18.65 -11.99 -4.25
C ASN A 73 -18.17 -13.44 -4.51
N TYR A 74 -17.95 -13.81 -5.77
CA TYR A 74 -17.42 -15.13 -6.10
C TYR A 74 -16.02 -15.34 -5.56
N ILE A 75 -15.10 -14.37 -5.76
CA ILE A 75 -13.74 -14.43 -5.23
C ILE A 75 -13.77 -14.50 -3.70
N TYR A 76 -14.59 -13.68 -3.04
CA TYR A 76 -14.74 -13.70 -1.59
C TYR A 76 -15.20 -15.09 -1.07
N LYS A 77 -16.25 -15.67 -1.68
CA LYS A 77 -16.74 -17.02 -1.31
C LYS A 77 -15.65 -18.08 -1.53
N LEU A 78 -14.91 -17.99 -2.63
CA LEU A 78 -13.81 -18.92 -2.92
C LEU A 78 -12.71 -18.82 -1.86
N THR A 79 -12.35 -17.61 -1.45
CA THR A 79 -11.36 -17.36 -0.41
C THR A 79 -11.81 -17.94 0.94
N ARG A 80 -13.11 -17.84 1.26
CA ARG A 80 -13.63 -18.44 2.51
C ARG A 80 -13.70 -19.96 2.46
N LYS A 81 -13.88 -20.54 1.27
CA LYS A 81 -13.93 -22.00 1.09
C LYS A 81 -12.53 -22.64 1.11
N ASP A 82 -11.56 -22.01 0.45
CA ASP A 82 -10.21 -22.56 0.32
C ASP A 82 -9.17 -21.40 0.35
N PRO A 83 -8.89 -20.89 1.56
CA PRO A 83 -8.01 -19.72 1.72
C PRO A 83 -6.58 -20.01 1.25
N GLU A 84 -6.05 -21.21 1.46
CA GLU A 84 -4.68 -21.56 1.09
C GLU A 84 -4.46 -21.55 -0.42
N LYS A 85 -5.40 -22.06 -1.21
CA LYS A 85 -5.31 -21.98 -2.68
C LYS A 85 -5.35 -20.56 -3.19
N VAL A 86 -6.19 -19.71 -2.57
CA VAL A 86 -6.25 -18.31 -2.96
C VAL A 86 -4.97 -17.59 -2.55
N LYS A 87 -4.44 -17.85 -1.35
CA LYS A 87 -3.16 -17.33 -0.88
C LYS A 87 -2.04 -17.67 -1.87
N GLU A 88 -1.90 -18.96 -2.23
CA GLU A 88 -0.87 -19.39 -3.16
C GLU A 88 -1.02 -18.72 -4.54
N LYS A 89 -2.25 -18.57 -5.03
CA LYS A 89 -2.51 -17.87 -6.29
C LYS A 89 -2.13 -16.38 -6.23
N LEU A 90 -2.36 -15.71 -5.11
CA LEU A 90 -1.96 -14.32 -4.91
C LEU A 90 -0.44 -14.20 -4.88
N LEU A 91 0.24 -15.07 -4.11
CA LEU A 91 1.70 -15.08 -4.01
C LEU A 91 2.39 -15.47 -5.32
N SER A 92 1.83 -16.42 -6.07
CA SER A 92 2.35 -16.76 -7.39
C SER A 92 2.32 -15.58 -8.36
N GLY A 93 1.28 -14.73 -8.27
CA GLY A 93 1.21 -13.47 -9.02
C GLY A 93 2.34 -12.50 -8.65
N VAL A 94 2.66 -12.38 -7.37
CA VAL A 94 3.78 -11.55 -6.88
C VAL A 94 5.12 -12.11 -7.32
N ARG A 95 5.34 -13.43 -7.18
CA ARG A 95 6.57 -14.10 -7.64
C ARG A 95 6.78 -13.93 -9.14
N MET A 96 5.71 -14.00 -9.94
CA MET A 96 5.77 -13.75 -11.37
C MET A 96 6.14 -12.28 -11.68
N ALA A 97 5.61 -11.33 -10.91
CA ALA A 97 5.86 -9.91 -11.11
C ALA A 97 7.28 -9.49 -10.69
N LEU A 98 7.83 -10.05 -9.60
CA LEU A 98 9.13 -9.66 -9.04
C LEU A 98 10.30 -10.53 -9.55
N GLY A 99 10.03 -11.77 -9.99
CA GLY A 99 11.06 -12.74 -10.37
C GLY A 99 11.43 -13.70 -9.25
N ARG A 100 12.22 -14.74 -9.61
CA ARG A 100 12.54 -15.85 -8.69
C ARG A 100 13.56 -15.48 -7.62
N GLU A 101 14.38 -14.47 -7.86
CA GLU A 101 15.47 -14.05 -6.95
C GLU A 101 14.98 -13.16 -5.80
N TYR A 102 13.75 -12.65 -5.91
CA TYR A 102 13.19 -11.77 -4.89
C TYR A 102 12.57 -12.57 -3.74
N ASP A 103 12.90 -12.21 -2.49
CA ASP A 103 12.38 -12.86 -1.28
C ASP A 103 10.92 -12.45 -1.01
N VAL A 104 10.00 -13.07 -1.76
CA VAL A 104 8.55 -12.85 -1.65
C VAL A 104 8.03 -13.36 -0.31
N GLU A 105 8.64 -14.41 0.23
CA GLU A 105 8.21 -15.01 1.50
C GLU A 105 8.38 -14.02 2.65
N ARG A 106 9.51 -13.33 2.71
CA ARG A 106 9.80 -12.34 3.73
C ARG A 106 8.98 -11.06 3.58
N HIS A 107 8.82 -10.57 2.34
CA HIS A 107 8.33 -9.21 2.10
C HIS A 107 6.87 -9.10 1.66
N PHE A 108 6.28 -10.20 1.16
CA PHE A 108 4.93 -10.18 0.59
C PHE A 108 4.04 -11.34 1.05
N THR A 109 4.50 -12.17 2.03
CA THR A 109 3.71 -13.27 2.56
C THR A 109 3.19 -12.94 3.95
N PRO A 110 1.92 -12.46 4.08
CA PRO A 110 1.29 -12.19 5.35
C PRO A 110 1.03 -13.47 6.15
N SER A 111 0.98 -13.33 7.48
CA SER A 111 0.62 -14.43 8.41
C SER A 111 -0.88 -14.70 8.48
N TYR A 112 -1.72 -13.82 7.93
CA TYR A 112 -3.18 -13.93 7.93
C TYR A 112 -3.71 -14.43 6.58
N ASN A 113 -4.95 -14.92 6.56
CA ASN A 113 -5.59 -15.35 5.32
C ASN A 113 -6.10 -14.16 4.48
N PRO A 114 -6.20 -14.31 3.16
CA PRO A 114 -6.76 -13.26 2.31
C PRO A 114 -8.17 -12.86 2.79
N TRP A 115 -8.42 -11.56 2.89
CA TRP A 115 -9.66 -10.94 3.41
C TRP A 115 -9.90 -11.04 4.92
N ASP A 116 -9.01 -11.62 5.70
CA ASP A 116 -9.07 -11.48 7.17
C ASP A 116 -8.61 -10.09 7.59
N GLU A 117 -7.61 -9.56 6.86
CA GLU A 117 -7.17 -8.19 6.99
C GLU A 117 -7.10 -7.51 5.61
N ARG A 118 -6.07 -6.68 5.40
CA ARG A 118 -5.90 -5.87 4.19
C ARG A 118 -5.44 -6.70 3.00
N LEU A 119 -6.00 -6.37 1.84
CA LEU A 119 -5.51 -6.75 0.54
C LEU A 119 -5.40 -5.47 -0.29
N CYS A 120 -4.19 -5.08 -0.66
CA CYS A 120 -3.91 -3.85 -1.38
C CYS A 120 -3.87 -4.11 -2.89
N LEU A 121 -4.53 -3.23 -3.65
CA LEU A 121 -4.49 -3.26 -5.11
C LEU A 121 -3.47 -2.25 -5.62
N VAL A 122 -2.67 -2.68 -6.58
CA VAL A 122 -1.64 -1.86 -7.23
C VAL A 122 -1.98 -1.73 -8.70
N PRO A 123 -2.27 -0.51 -9.20
CA PRO A 123 -2.61 -0.29 -10.60
C PRO A 123 -1.45 -0.75 -11.50
N ASN A 124 -1.78 -1.55 -12.51
CA ASN A 124 -0.81 -2.02 -13.52
C ASN A 124 0.48 -2.64 -12.96
N GLY A 125 0.52 -2.96 -11.66
CA GLY A 125 1.70 -3.51 -10.99
C GLY A 125 2.88 -2.51 -10.91
N ASP A 126 2.61 -1.22 -10.82
CA ASP A 126 3.62 -0.14 -10.80
C ASP A 126 4.61 -0.30 -9.64
N LEU A 127 4.18 -0.69 -8.44
CA LEU A 127 5.07 -1.01 -7.33
C LEU A 127 6.09 -2.09 -7.71
N PHE A 128 5.63 -3.21 -8.27
CA PHE A 128 6.52 -4.31 -8.67
C PHE A 128 7.50 -3.89 -9.78
N LYS A 129 7.03 -3.06 -10.72
CA LYS A 129 7.88 -2.51 -11.77
C LYS A 129 8.99 -1.61 -11.21
N THR A 130 8.69 -0.77 -10.20
CA THR A 130 9.68 0.12 -9.58
C THR A 130 10.68 -0.65 -8.72
N ILE A 131 10.24 -1.72 -8.04
CA ILE A 131 11.15 -2.64 -7.33
C ILE A 131 12.12 -3.30 -8.32
N ARG A 132 11.62 -3.86 -9.42
CA ARG A 132 12.46 -4.48 -10.46
C ARG A 132 13.45 -3.53 -11.13
N LYS A 133 13.11 -2.24 -11.20
CA LYS A 133 14.03 -1.21 -11.71
C LYS A 133 15.10 -0.79 -10.70
N GLY A 134 15.11 -1.37 -9.50
CA GLY A 134 16.04 -1.01 -8.43
C GLY A 134 15.80 0.36 -7.79
N LYS A 135 14.68 1.03 -8.12
CA LYS A 135 14.31 2.34 -7.58
C LYS A 135 13.66 2.24 -6.19
N VAL A 136 13.16 1.07 -5.84
CA VAL A 136 12.44 0.79 -4.59
C VAL A 136 13.01 -0.47 -3.95
N SER A 137 13.27 -0.39 -2.64
CA SER A 137 13.55 -1.55 -1.79
C SER A 137 12.43 -1.73 -0.76
N VAL A 138 12.10 -2.97 -0.43
CA VAL A 138 11.17 -3.29 0.64
C VAL A 138 11.94 -3.90 1.80
N LEU A 139 11.75 -3.36 2.99
CA LEU A 139 12.32 -3.88 4.22
C LEU A 139 11.20 -4.27 5.19
N THR A 140 11.29 -5.49 5.71
CA THR A 140 10.34 -6.00 6.70
C THR A 140 11.06 -6.10 8.03
N GLU A 141 11.03 -5.00 8.80
CA GLU A 141 11.75 -4.85 10.06
C GLU A 141 11.03 -3.90 11.02
N THR A 142 11.41 -3.98 12.30
CA THR A 142 10.87 -3.12 13.36
C THR A 142 11.82 -1.95 13.59
N ILE A 143 11.23 -0.76 13.71
CA ILE A 143 11.93 0.46 14.08
C ILE A 143 12.32 0.39 15.56
N ASP A 144 13.58 0.72 15.87
CA ASP A 144 14.04 0.96 17.23
C ASP A 144 13.81 2.44 17.59
N ARG A 145 14.46 3.36 16.86
CA ARG A 145 14.31 4.80 17.04
C ARG A 145 14.64 5.59 15.78
N PHE A 146 14.23 6.84 15.77
CA PHE A 146 14.66 7.80 14.77
C PHE A 146 16.02 8.41 15.18
N THR A 147 16.89 8.61 14.20
CA THR A 147 18.20 9.23 14.37
C THR A 147 18.27 10.57 13.66
N ALA A 148 19.39 11.29 13.76
CA ALA A 148 19.59 12.54 13.02
C ALA A 148 19.62 12.32 11.48
N ASP A 149 20.13 11.15 11.06
CA ASP A 149 20.37 10.82 9.65
C ASP A 149 19.34 9.84 9.07
N GLY A 150 18.38 9.36 9.88
CA GLY A 150 17.38 8.41 9.40
C GLY A 150 16.66 7.60 10.47
N ILE A 151 16.63 6.29 10.30
CA ILE A 151 15.91 5.35 11.15
C ILE A 151 16.81 4.19 11.54
N LEU A 152 17.00 3.98 12.84
CA LEU A 152 17.66 2.80 13.37
C LEU A 152 16.65 1.66 13.52
N LEU A 153 16.96 0.51 12.95
CA LEU A 153 16.17 -0.70 13.06
C LEU A 153 16.59 -1.52 14.30
N LYS A 154 15.73 -2.40 14.78
CA LYS A 154 16.07 -3.32 15.89
C LYS A 154 17.19 -4.30 15.55
N THR A 155 17.47 -4.51 14.28
CA THR A 155 18.64 -5.28 13.80
C THR A 155 19.97 -4.58 14.01
N GLY A 156 19.97 -3.29 14.38
CA GLY A 156 21.15 -2.44 14.47
C GLY A 156 21.52 -1.75 13.16
N GLU A 157 20.84 -2.03 12.07
CA GLU A 157 21.03 -1.36 10.79
C GLU A 157 20.41 0.04 10.81
N GLU A 158 21.12 1.04 10.27
CA GLU A 158 20.63 2.40 10.13
C GLU A 158 20.23 2.69 8.67
N LEU A 159 18.94 3.01 8.46
CA LEU A 159 18.42 3.44 7.19
C LEU A 159 18.57 4.95 7.05
N ARG A 160 19.52 5.39 6.25
CA ARG A 160 19.70 6.82 5.94
C ARG A 160 18.52 7.33 5.11
N ALA A 161 17.93 8.45 5.53
CA ALA A 161 16.78 9.06 4.89
C ALA A 161 16.85 10.59 4.94
N ASP A 162 16.66 11.23 3.79
CA ASP A 162 16.46 12.68 3.73
C ASP A 162 14.99 13.05 4.05
N ILE A 163 14.06 12.12 3.76
CA ILE A 163 12.63 12.29 3.99
C ILE A 163 12.06 11.01 4.55
N VAL A 164 11.30 11.11 5.63
CA VAL A 164 10.52 10.01 6.21
C VAL A 164 9.04 10.33 6.07
N VAL A 165 8.29 9.39 5.48
CA VAL A 165 6.84 9.50 5.28
C VAL A 165 6.14 8.41 6.07
N THR A 166 5.24 8.79 6.96
CA THR A 166 4.43 7.84 7.72
C THR A 166 3.14 7.53 6.97
N ALA A 167 2.96 6.27 6.57
CA ALA A 167 1.78 5.74 5.90
C ALA A 167 1.15 4.58 6.71
N THR A 168 1.13 4.73 8.04
CA THR A 168 0.74 3.69 9.01
C THR A 168 -0.76 3.58 9.26
N GLY A 169 -1.56 4.40 8.57
CA GLY A 169 -3.01 4.46 8.71
C GLY A 169 -3.47 5.57 9.69
N LEU A 170 -4.77 5.61 9.91
CA LEU A 170 -5.44 6.59 10.78
C LEU A 170 -5.96 5.92 12.05
N ASN A 171 -5.87 6.60 13.16
CA ASN A 171 -6.57 6.20 14.39
C ASN A 171 -8.03 6.66 14.32
N LEU A 172 -8.86 5.90 13.61
CA LEU A 172 -10.26 6.23 13.36
C LEU A 172 -11.10 6.27 14.65
N VAL A 173 -10.73 5.49 15.67
CA VAL A 173 -11.47 5.45 16.96
C VAL A 173 -11.40 6.80 17.65
N THR A 174 -10.23 7.42 17.70
CA THR A 174 -10.06 8.76 18.28
C THR A 174 -10.80 9.83 17.48
N LEU A 175 -10.81 9.71 16.14
CA LEU A 175 -11.52 10.65 15.28
C LEU A 175 -13.04 10.58 15.48
N ILE A 176 -13.62 9.38 15.57
CA ILE A 176 -15.04 9.15 15.81
C ILE A 176 -15.44 9.65 17.19
N ALA A 177 -14.62 9.39 18.23
CA ALA A 177 -14.86 9.89 19.58
C ALA A 177 -14.81 11.42 19.66
N SER A 178 -13.88 12.06 18.93
CA SER A 178 -13.80 13.52 18.85
C SER A 178 -14.98 14.15 18.15
N ILE A 179 -15.48 13.52 17.07
CA ILE A 179 -16.66 13.98 16.33
C ILE A 179 -17.94 13.80 17.18
N ALA A 180 -18.05 12.70 17.92
CA ALA A 180 -19.18 12.45 18.81
C ALA A 180 -19.19 13.39 20.04
N ALA A 181 -18.03 13.85 20.49
CA ALA A 181 -17.90 14.79 21.59
C ALA A 181 -18.10 16.27 21.18
N SER A 182 -17.90 16.59 19.89
CA SER A 182 -18.13 17.93 19.35
C SER A 182 -19.49 17.99 18.68
N SER A 183 -20.45 18.65 19.30
CA SER A 183 -21.79 18.93 18.72
C SER A 183 -21.77 19.95 17.57
N SER A 184 -20.63 20.17 16.92
CA SER A 184 -20.48 21.06 15.77
C SER A 184 -20.21 20.24 14.50
N PRO A 185 -20.90 20.49 13.39
CA PRO A 185 -20.63 19.79 12.15
C PRO A 185 -19.30 20.26 11.56
N VAL A 186 -18.26 19.43 11.69
CA VAL A 186 -16.99 19.66 10.99
C VAL A 186 -17.12 19.11 9.58
N LEU A 187 -17.64 19.95 8.70
CA LEU A 187 -17.51 19.78 7.25
C LEU A 187 -16.05 20.10 6.87
N GLY A 188 -15.36 19.14 6.31
CA GLY A 188 -14.20 19.37 5.44
C GLY A 188 -12.90 19.69 6.15
N THR A 189 -12.25 18.71 6.76
CA THR A 189 -10.78 18.78 6.90
C THR A 189 -10.12 17.89 5.86
N PRO A 190 -9.28 18.45 4.98
CA PRO A 190 -8.52 17.66 4.05
C PRO A 190 -7.53 16.78 4.84
N PHE A 191 -7.33 15.56 4.38
CA PHE A 191 -6.30 14.64 4.87
C PHE A 191 -4.96 15.38 5.02
N LYS A 192 -4.51 15.59 6.24
CA LYS A 192 -3.15 16.04 6.49
C LYS A 192 -2.24 14.81 6.35
N ILE A 193 -1.61 14.68 5.20
CA ILE A 193 -0.38 13.87 5.08
C ILE A 193 0.66 14.64 5.88
N ILE A 194 1.05 14.11 7.05
CA ILE A 194 2.15 14.68 7.81
C ILE A 194 3.43 14.21 7.12
N VAL A 195 3.90 15.00 6.17
CA VAL A 195 5.27 14.92 5.68
C VAL A 195 6.11 15.65 6.71
N SER A 196 6.77 14.93 7.59
CA SER A 196 7.77 15.50 8.47
C SER A 196 9.05 15.68 7.65
N LEU A 197 9.29 16.88 7.16
CA LEU A 197 10.58 17.28 6.62
C LEU A 197 11.54 17.35 7.81
N THR A 198 12.49 16.46 7.89
CA THR A 198 13.53 16.47 8.91
C THR A 198 14.47 17.66 8.68
N ARG A 199 14.21 18.76 9.36
CA ARG A 199 15.31 19.59 9.86
C ARG A 199 15.98 18.82 10.99
N PRO A 200 17.28 19.07 11.31
CA PRO A 200 17.99 18.28 12.29
C PRO A 200 17.19 18.18 13.61
N PHE A 201 17.04 16.96 14.08
CA PHE A 201 16.23 16.54 15.24
C PHE A 201 16.73 17.06 16.61
N SER A 202 17.55 18.10 16.65
CA SER A 202 18.10 18.67 17.89
C SER A 202 17.07 19.40 18.78
N SER A 203 15.79 19.46 18.41
CA SER A 203 14.78 20.23 19.16
C SER A 203 13.51 19.47 19.57
N MET A 204 13.47 18.15 19.47
CA MET A 204 12.40 17.37 20.10
C MET A 204 12.89 16.78 21.44
N LYS A 205 12.82 17.59 22.49
CA LYS A 205 12.82 17.09 23.86
C LYS A 205 11.45 16.53 24.20
N ALA A 206 11.48 15.38 24.89
CA ALA A 206 10.46 14.57 25.56
C ALA A 206 9.02 15.08 25.57
#